data_f74fbeb9dcd1bba1d51323507239c5e9
#
_entry.id   f74fbeb9dcd1bba1d51323507239c5e9
#
_cell.length_a   1.000
_cell.length_b   1.000
_cell.length_c   1.000
_cell.angle_alpha   90.00
_cell.angle_beta   90.00
_cell.angle_gamma   90.00
#
_symmetry.space_group_name_H-M   'P 1'
#
loop_
_entity.id
_entity.type
_entity.pdbx_description
1 polymer ?
#
loop_
_entity_poly.entity_id
_entity_poly.type
_entity_poly.pdbx_seq_one_letter_code
_entity_poly.pdbx_strand_id
1 'polypeptide(L)'
;MIESIDIKNFRGIHNCKIEKLSQVNLFFGKNNCGKSSLLEALFLVCGQSNPLLPASINTIRTYNRISEQDIRYFFYKMDTSKEIEISTSGSLERHLAISSFQQAVNVDINNISTELPHQYGLKMRFKTNEEEYHSEVQYDTHDPNQIEQKLQTDSRYTEKLKCMYLSPRYDSNASMEGLQNIYLNKDEKFLAEALKLLEPAAKDPVFMENVMLVDVGLPQRIPINLMGDGIRKIVSFLTSIYACRGGVVLLDELSNGFHHSVMKSMWDIVIRAAVKNDVQVFATTHDEDSIRGFQQAGLDYLNENKKEIASGFKLQRIKDDELKEYRFSINQIGYAMEQDMEIR
;
A
#
# COMPACT_ATOMS: atom_id res chain seq x y z
N MET A 1 13.98 7.04 4.07
CA MET A 1 12.99 7.30 2.99
C MET A 1 13.43 6.62 1.70
N ILE A 2 12.48 6.12 0.93
CA ILE A 2 12.67 5.63 -0.45
C ILE A 2 12.74 6.85 -1.36
N GLU A 3 13.80 6.99 -2.15
CA GLU A 3 13.98 8.10 -3.09
C GLU A 3 13.71 7.72 -4.53
N SER A 4 13.84 6.42 -4.86
CA SER A 4 13.43 5.86 -6.13
C SER A 4 12.93 4.43 -5.99
N ILE A 5 12.17 3.97 -6.98
CA ILE A 5 11.79 2.58 -7.17
C ILE A 5 11.98 2.18 -8.62
N ASP A 6 12.52 0.98 -8.85
CA ASP A 6 12.65 0.33 -10.15
C ASP A 6 11.93 -1.03 -10.09
N ILE A 7 11.02 -1.27 -11.03
CA ILE A 7 10.15 -2.45 -11.08
C ILE A 7 10.28 -3.09 -12.45
N LYS A 8 10.55 -4.41 -12.48
CA LYS A 8 10.60 -5.18 -13.72
C LYS A 8 9.76 -6.45 -13.62
N ASN A 9 9.07 -6.78 -14.70
CA ASN A 9 8.31 -8.01 -14.91
C ASN A 9 7.21 -8.28 -13.87
N PHE A 10 6.63 -7.25 -13.27
CA PHE A 10 5.60 -7.41 -12.24
C PHE A 10 4.20 -7.07 -12.77
N ARG A 11 3.28 -8.02 -12.75
CA ARG A 11 1.89 -7.87 -13.20
C ARG A 11 1.81 -7.23 -14.61
N GLY A 12 1.15 -6.07 -14.71
CA GLY A 12 1.07 -5.31 -15.97
C GLY A 12 2.24 -4.36 -16.19
N ILE A 13 3.31 -4.42 -15.41
CA ILE A 13 4.50 -3.57 -15.52
C ILE A 13 5.64 -4.40 -16.09
N HIS A 14 6.05 -4.10 -17.32
CA HIS A 14 7.26 -4.68 -17.90
C HIS A 14 8.50 -4.02 -17.30
N ASN A 15 8.53 -2.68 -17.34
CA ASN A 15 9.58 -1.87 -16.72
C ASN A 15 8.99 -0.53 -16.27
N CYS A 16 9.36 -0.07 -15.08
CA CYS A 16 8.97 1.22 -14.55
C CYS A 16 10.01 1.70 -13.55
N LYS A 17 10.59 2.86 -13.79
CA LYS A 17 11.50 3.52 -12.85
C LYS A 17 10.91 4.86 -12.45
N ILE A 18 10.79 5.11 -11.15
CA ILE A 18 10.30 6.37 -10.58
C ILE A 18 11.38 6.93 -9.68
N GLU A 19 11.73 8.17 -9.89
CA GLU A 19 12.79 8.88 -9.16
C GLU A 19 12.25 10.12 -8.45
N LYS A 20 13.04 10.65 -7.52
CA LYS A 20 12.73 11.88 -6.75
C LYS A 20 11.43 11.77 -5.97
N LEU A 21 11.21 10.62 -5.35
CA LEU A 21 10.10 10.41 -4.44
C LEU A 21 10.24 11.32 -3.21
N SER A 22 9.12 11.87 -2.77
CA SER A 22 9.01 12.78 -1.63
C SER A 22 8.49 12.03 -0.39
N GLN A 23 8.26 12.74 0.70
CA GLN A 23 7.64 12.16 1.88
C GLN A 23 6.17 11.77 1.63
N VAL A 24 5.43 12.58 0.87
CA VAL A 24 4.06 12.25 0.45
C VAL A 24 3.99 12.24 -1.08
N ASN A 25 3.60 11.11 -1.66
CA ASN A 25 3.58 10.88 -3.09
C ASN A 25 2.17 10.51 -3.54
N LEU A 26 1.63 11.26 -4.52
CA LEU A 26 0.35 10.95 -5.12
C LEU A 26 0.54 10.46 -6.56
N PHE A 27 0.16 9.21 -6.82
CA PHE A 27 0.12 8.62 -8.15
C PHE A 27 -1.28 8.75 -8.74
N PHE A 28 -1.38 9.37 -9.91
CA PHE A 28 -2.64 9.56 -10.59
C PHE A 28 -2.54 9.20 -12.07
N GLY A 29 -3.67 9.01 -12.73
CA GLY A 29 -3.75 8.58 -14.13
C GLY A 29 -4.99 7.76 -14.39
N LYS A 30 -5.22 7.41 -15.66
CA LYS A 30 -6.38 6.64 -16.11
C LYS A 30 -6.50 5.29 -15.37
N ASN A 31 -7.71 4.74 -15.35
CA ASN A 31 -7.90 3.40 -14.82
C ASN A 31 -7.04 2.38 -15.60
N ASN A 32 -6.58 1.35 -14.91
CA ASN A 32 -5.73 0.29 -15.46
C ASN A 32 -4.35 0.75 -15.99
N CYS A 33 -3.85 1.92 -15.58
CA CYS A 33 -2.49 2.36 -15.93
C CYS A 33 -1.39 1.78 -15.03
N GLY A 34 -1.72 0.99 -14.00
CA GLY A 34 -0.72 0.33 -13.14
C GLY A 34 -0.54 0.92 -11.74
N LYS A 35 -1.36 1.89 -11.31
CA LYS A 35 -1.26 2.56 -9.98
C LYS A 35 -1.23 1.57 -8.82
N SER A 36 -2.25 0.69 -8.73
CA SER A 36 -2.30 -0.32 -7.65
C SER A 36 -1.15 -1.33 -7.74
N SER A 37 -0.72 -1.71 -8.96
CA SER A 37 0.44 -2.59 -9.13
C SER A 37 1.74 -1.96 -8.64
N LEU A 38 1.89 -0.65 -8.80
CA LEU A 38 3.01 0.10 -8.21
C LEU A 38 2.99 0.06 -6.68
N LEU A 39 1.82 0.29 -6.05
CA LEU A 39 1.70 0.19 -4.58
C LEU A 39 1.96 -1.24 -4.09
N GLU A 40 1.49 -2.25 -4.81
CA GLU A 40 1.77 -3.65 -4.49
C GLU A 40 3.26 -3.99 -4.58
N ALA A 41 3.96 -3.47 -5.59
CA ALA A 41 5.42 -3.63 -5.69
C ALA A 41 6.15 -2.95 -4.52
N LEU A 42 5.73 -1.74 -4.13
CA LEU A 42 6.23 -1.07 -2.92
C LEU A 42 5.97 -1.91 -1.66
N PHE A 43 4.77 -2.50 -1.53
CA PHE A 43 4.43 -3.35 -0.39
C PHE A 43 5.33 -4.59 -0.31
N LEU A 44 5.56 -5.26 -1.45
CA LEU A 44 6.43 -6.43 -1.53
C LEU A 44 7.87 -6.09 -1.11
N VAL A 45 8.44 -5.02 -1.64
CA VAL A 45 9.82 -4.65 -1.32
C VAL A 45 9.97 -4.11 0.11
N CYS A 46 8.94 -3.47 0.68
CA CYS A 46 8.94 -3.05 2.08
C CYS A 46 8.92 -4.24 3.04
N GLY A 47 8.22 -5.31 2.72
CA GLY A 47 8.14 -6.52 3.53
C GLY A 47 8.85 -7.73 2.91
N GLN A 48 9.99 -7.51 2.27
CA GLN A 48 10.71 -8.46 1.41
C GLN A 48 11.05 -9.80 2.06
N SER A 49 11.09 -9.88 3.38
CA SER A 49 11.38 -11.12 4.13
C SER A 49 10.14 -11.98 4.38
N ASN A 50 8.94 -11.46 4.13
CA ASN A 50 7.70 -12.18 4.39
C ASN A 50 7.18 -12.88 3.13
N PRO A 51 7.33 -14.21 3.01
CA PRO A 51 6.91 -14.95 1.83
C PRO A 51 5.40 -15.06 1.66
N LEU A 52 4.60 -14.62 2.64
CA LEU A 52 3.14 -14.56 2.55
C LEU A 52 2.62 -13.31 1.84
N LEU A 53 3.42 -12.26 1.68
CA LEU A 53 2.94 -11.01 1.08
C LEU A 53 2.39 -11.18 -0.33
N PRO A 54 3.01 -11.93 -1.25
CA PRO A 54 2.42 -12.18 -2.56
C PRO A 54 1.01 -12.80 -2.44
N ALA A 55 0.88 -13.80 -1.56
CA ALA A 55 -0.40 -14.45 -1.27
C ALA A 55 -1.44 -13.44 -0.77
N SER A 56 -1.07 -12.60 0.20
CA SER A 56 -1.93 -11.59 0.79
C SER A 56 -2.42 -10.58 -0.24
N ILE A 57 -1.55 -10.12 -1.14
CA ILE A 57 -1.93 -9.19 -2.23
C ILE A 57 -2.95 -9.82 -3.18
N ASN A 58 -2.81 -11.10 -3.53
CA ASN A 58 -3.78 -11.78 -4.37
C ASN A 58 -5.12 -11.98 -3.64
N THR A 59 -5.10 -12.35 -2.37
CA THR A 59 -6.31 -12.49 -1.56
C THR A 59 -7.09 -11.16 -1.50
N ILE A 60 -6.41 -10.03 -1.36
CA ILE A 60 -7.03 -8.71 -1.41
C ILE A 60 -7.78 -8.49 -2.74
N ARG A 61 -7.31 -9.04 -3.87
CA ARG A 61 -7.93 -8.87 -5.18
C ARG A 61 -9.03 -9.89 -5.48
N THR A 62 -8.85 -11.15 -5.11
CA THR A 62 -9.66 -12.28 -5.59
C THR A 62 -10.57 -12.91 -4.55
N TYR A 63 -10.35 -12.68 -3.26
CA TYR A 63 -11.06 -13.34 -2.14
C TYR A 63 -10.93 -14.87 -2.11
N ASN A 64 -10.05 -15.46 -2.92
CA ASN A 64 -9.93 -16.90 -3.10
C ASN A 64 -8.61 -17.47 -2.60
N ARG A 65 -8.57 -18.80 -2.46
CA ARG A 65 -7.34 -19.56 -2.22
C ARG A 65 -6.37 -19.35 -3.37
N ILE A 66 -5.07 -19.35 -3.06
CA ILE A 66 -4.03 -19.23 -4.07
C ILE A 66 -3.92 -20.58 -4.80
N SER A 67 -4.15 -20.55 -6.10
CA SER A 67 -3.88 -21.64 -7.03
C SER A 67 -2.53 -21.40 -7.73
N GLU A 68 -2.03 -22.42 -8.41
CA GLU A 68 -0.85 -22.29 -9.29
C GLU A 68 -1.04 -21.20 -10.35
N GLN A 69 -2.26 -21.09 -10.91
CA GLN A 69 -2.58 -20.04 -11.88
C GLN A 69 -2.48 -18.63 -11.26
N ASP A 70 -2.84 -18.48 -9.99
CA ASP A 70 -2.77 -17.19 -9.30
C ASP A 70 -1.33 -16.71 -9.14
N ILE A 71 -0.36 -17.64 -9.00
CA ILE A 71 1.07 -17.30 -8.98
C ILE A 71 1.51 -16.70 -10.31
N ARG A 72 1.05 -17.21 -11.45
CA ARG A 72 1.41 -16.69 -12.77
C ARG A 72 0.96 -15.25 -12.98
N TYR A 73 -0.14 -14.82 -12.34
CA TYR A 73 -0.63 -13.44 -12.43
C TYR A 73 0.28 -12.40 -11.75
N PHE A 74 1.29 -12.80 -11.01
CA PHE A 74 2.33 -11.88 -10.52
C PHE A 74 3.31 -11.48 -11.62
N PHE A 75 3.54 -12.36 -12.58
CA PHE A 75 4.54 -12.18 -13.63
C PHE A 75 3.96 -11.44 -14.82
N TYR A 76 4.77 -10.56 -15.41
CA TYR A 76 4.39 -9.83 -16.61
C TYR A 76 4.04 -10.80 -17.73
N LYS A 77 2.87 -10.61 -18.35
CA LYS A 77 2.29 -11.52 -19.38
C LYS A 77 2.23 -13.00 -18.93
N MET A 78 2.18 -13.25 -17.62
CA MET A 78 2.21 -14.61 -17.03
C MET A 78 3.46 -15.43 -17.40
N ASP A 79 4.55 -14.76 -17.77
CA ASP A 79 5.83 -15.38 -18.12
C ASP A 79 6.66 -15.63 -16.86
N THR A 80 6.52 -16.83 -16.31
CA THR A 80 7.22 -17.27 -15.09
C THR A 80 8.69 -17.65 -15.33
N SER A 81 9.17 -17.61 -16.58
CA SER A 81 10.59 -17.84 -16.91
C SER A 81 11.48 -16.65 -16.52
N LYS A 82 10.89 -15.49 -16.27
CA LYS A 82 11.59 -14.27 -15.87
C LYS A 82 11.35 -13.94 -14.42
N GLU A 83 12.38 -13.52 -13.72
CA GLU A 83 12.24 -13.04 -12.36
C GLU A 83 11.53 -11.66 -12.33
N ILE A 84 10.74 -11.44 -11.30
CA ILE A 84 10.29 -10.12 -10.91
C ILE A 84 11.43 -9.46 -10.15
N GLU A 85 11.82 -8.25 -10.54
CA GLU A 85 12.82 -7.48 -9.82
C GLU A 85 12.20 -6.18 -9.32
N ILE A 86 12.37 -5.88 -8.04
CA ILE A 86 11.94 -4.63 -7.41
C ILE A 86 13.09 -4.10 -6.59
N SER A 87 13.54 -2.89 -6.87
CA SER A 87 14.60 -2.26 -6.10
C SER A 87 14.24 -0.82 -5.70
N THR A 88 14.75 -0.38 -4.56
CA THR A 88 14.59 0.97 -4.06
C THR A 88 15.95 1.58 -3.76
N SER A 89 16.05 2.91 -3.85
CA SER A 89 17.23 3.67 -3.43
C SER A 89 16.86 4.74 -2.40
N GLY A 90 17.88 5.35 -1.81
CA GLY A 90 17.77 6.34 -0.74
C GLY A 90 18.25 5.77 0.59
N SER A 91 17.71 6.27 1.71
CA SER A 91 18.06 5.72 3.03
C SER A 91 17.46 4.33 3.30
N LEU A 92 16.58 3.86 2.42
CA LEU A 92 16.02 2.51 2.40
C LEU A 92 16.38 1.87 1.06
N GLU A 93 17.61 1.38 0.97
CA GLU A 93 18.08 0.62 -0.18
C GLU A 93 17.69 -0.85 -0.01
N ARG A 94 16.92 -1.37 -0.97
CA ARG A 94 16.41 -2.74 -0.97
C ARG A 94 16.43 -3.30 -2.37
N HIS A 95 16.62 -4.59 -2.47
CA HIS A 95 16.51 -5.31 -3.72
C HIS A 95 15.81 -6.64 -3.47
N LEU A 96 14.71 -6.85 -4.16
CA LEU A 96 13.88 -8.05 -4.09
C LEU A 96 13.77 -8.67 -5.48
N ALA A 97 14.14 -9.95 -5.60
CA ALA A 97 13.89 -10.78 -6.76
C ALA A 97 12.92 -11.92 -6.40
N ILE A 98 11.90 -12.14 -7.22
CA ILE A 98 10.90 -13.19 -7.03
C ILE A 98 10.88 -14.08 -8.26
N SER A 99 11.07 -15.39 -8.05
CA SER A 99 10.94 -16.43 -9.07
C SER A 99 9.88 -17.45 -8.65
N SER A 100 9.22 -18.06 -9.63
CA SER A 100 8.33 -19.18 -9.38
C SER A 100 9.07 -20.51 -9.58
N PHE A 101 8.61 -21.54 -8.90
CA PHE A 101 9.06 -22.90 -9.16
C PHE A 101 7.89 -23.86 -9.20
N GLN A 102 8.12 -24.97 -9.90
CA GLN A 102 7.22 -26.11 -9.94
C GLN A 102 8.06 -27.39 -9.95
N GLN A 103 7.74 -28.31 -9.10
CA GLN A 103 8.42 -29.61 -8.99
C GLN A 103 7.39 -30.74 -8.93
N ALA A 104 7.62 -31.81 -9.72
CA ALA A 104 6.89 -33.03 -9.55
C ALA A 104 7.33 -33.72 -8.25
N VAL A 105 6.39 -34.17 -7.45
CA VAL A 105 6.69 -34.95 -6.24
C VAL A 105 6.84 -36.40 -6.62
N ASN A 106 7.90 -37.06 -6.15
CA ASN A 106 8.02 -38.51 -6.27
C ASN A 106 6.93 -39.16 -5.43
N VAL A 107 5.99 -39.82 -6.11
CA VAL A 107 4.87 -40.52 -5.46
C VAL A 107 5.30 -41.95 -5.20
N ASP A 108 5.01 -42.44 -3.99
CA ASP A 108 5.09 -43.89 -3.70
C ASP A 108 4.06 -44.62 -4.57
N ILE A 109 4.48 -45.62 -5.29
CA ILE A 109 3.74 -46.36 -6.35
C ILE A 109 2.39 -46.94 -5.88
N ASN A 110 2.10 -46.85 -4.58
CA ASN A 110 0.88 -47.40 -3.99
C ASN A 110 -0.32 -46.45 -3.99
N ASN A 111 -0.17 -45.17 -4.39
CA ASN A 111 -1.26 -44.23 -4.49
C ASN A 111 -1.68 -44.01 -5.96
N ILE A 112 -2.76 -44.69 -6.34
CA ILE A 112 -3.35 -44.59 -7.69
C ILE A 112 -4.17 -43.28 -7.75
N SER A 113 -3.50 -42.16 -8.08
CA SER A 113 -4.15 -40.91 -8.47
C SER A 113 -3.90 -40.68 -9.95
N THR A 114 -4.92 -40.15 -10.67
CA THR A 114 -4.77 -39.78 -12.08
C THR A 114 -3.98 -38.47 -12.23
N GLU A 115 -3.82 -37.67 -11.18
CA GLU A 115 -3.02 -36.50 -11.14
C GLU A 115 -1.78 -36.70 -10.26
N LEU A 116 -0.61 -36.40 -10.82
CA LEU A 116 0.63 -36.44 -10.04
C LEU A 116 0.62 -35.25 -9.06
N PRO A 117 0.84 -35.48 -7.76
CA PRO A 117 1.02 -34.40 -6.82
C PRO A 117 2.22 -33.58 -7.25
N HIS A 118 2.05 -32.28 -7.27
CA HIS A 118 3.12 -31.35 -7.60
C HIS A 118 3.23 -30.25 -6.54
N GLN A 119 4.43 -29.76 -6.37
CA GLN A 119 4.74 -28.63 -5.52
C GLN A 119 4.97 -27.43 -6.38
N TYR A 120 4.40 -26.32 -5.99
CA TYR A 120 4.62 -25.03 -6.65
C TYR A 120 4.77 -23.92 -5.61
N GLY A 121 5.38 -22.82 -6.00
CA GLY A 121 5.55 -21.73 -5.06
C GLY A 121 6.37 -20.58 -5.61
N LEU A 122 6.75 -19.71 -4.68
CA LEU A 122 7.58 -18.53 -4.94
C LEU A 122 8.84 -18.58 -4.08
N LYS A 123 9.98 -18.32 -4.70
CA LYS A 123 11.25 -18.04 -4.04
C LYS A 123 11.51 -16.56 -4.09
N MET A 124 11.84 -16.00 -2.94
CA MET A 124 12.18 -14.59 -2.78
C MET A 124 13.64 -14.51 -2.34
N ARG A 125 14.43 -13.78 -3.11
CA ARG A 125 15.82 -13.43 -2.81
C ARG A 125 15.89 -11.93 -2.62
N PHE A 126 16.43 -11.51 -1.49
CA PHE A 126 16.49 -10.09 -1.19
C PHE A 126 17.82 -9.69 -0.59
N LYS A 127 18.21 -8.45 -0.86
CA LYS A 127 19.46 -7.87 -0.35
C LYS A 127 19.18 -6.64 0.50
N THR A 128 19.90 -6.54 1.59
CA THR A 128 19.98 -5.35 2.43
C THR A 128 21.38 -5.30 3.07
N ASN A 129 22.00 -4.12 3.08
CA ASN A 129 23.36 -3.94 3.61
C ASN A 129 24.39 -4.93 3.05
N GLU A 130 24.37 -5.18 1.72
CA GLU A 130 25.26 -6.09 0.99
C GLU A 130 25.09 -7.59 1.30
N GLU A 131 24.29 -7.96 2.29
CA GLU A 131 23.97 -9.35 2.58
C GLU A 131 22.74 -9.82 1.80
N GLU A 132 22.78 -11.09 1.37
CA GLU A 132 21.69 -11.75 0.65
C GLU A 132 20.98 -12.75 1.55
N TYR A 133 19.62 -12.70 1.48
CA TYR A 133 18.73 -13.53 2.25
C TYR A 133 17.70 -14.17 1.35
N HIS A 134 17.08 -15.24 1.84
CA HIS A 134 16.09 -16.01 1.10
C HIS A 134 14.85 -16.26 1.93
N SER A 135 13.70 -16.25 1.27
CA SER A 135 12.46 -16.76 1.82
C SER A 135 11.66 -17.47 0.74
N GLU A 136 10.83 -18.41 1.13
CA GLU A 136 10.09 -19.26 0.19
C GLU A 136 8.70 -19.56 0.74
N VAL A 137 7.71 -19.58 -0.14
CA VAL A 137 6.40 -20.15 0.10
C VAL A 137 6.18 -21.28 -0.88
N GLN A 138 5.86 -22.46 -0.34
CA GLN A 138 5.57 -23.67 -1.10
C GLN A 138 4.14 -24.10 -0.83
N TYR A 139 3.47 -24.54 -1.85
CA TYR A 139 2.13 -25.10 -1.83
C TYR A 139 2.19 -26.55 -2.31
N ASP A 140 1.69 -27.46 -1.48
CA ASP A 140 1.63 -28.90 -1.79
C ASP A 140 0.19 -29.27 -2.14
N THR A 141 0.01 -29.98 -3.25
CA THR A 141 -1.29 -30.46 -3.74
C THR A 141 -1.41 -31.97 -3.63
N HIS A 142 -1.24 -32.51 -2.43
CA HIS A 142 -1.45 -33.96 -2.20
C HIS A 142 -2.93 -34.35 -2.19
N ASP A 143 -3.80 -33.44 -1.79
CA ASP A 143 -5.27 -33.58 -1.78
C ASP A 143 -5.88 -32.44 -2.59
N PRO A 144 -6.70 -32.72 -3.63
CA PRO A 144 -7.38 -31.70 -4.41
C PRO A 144 -8.22 -30.72 -3.56
N ASN A 145 -8.62 -31.14 -2.35
CA ASN A 145 -9.42 -30.32 -1.42
C ASN A 145 -8.59 -29.61 -0.34
N GLN A 146 -7.29 -29.93 -0.21
CA GLN A 146 -6.42 -29.39 0.82
C GLN A 146 -5.10 -28.93 0.18
N ILE A 147 -4.82 -27.64 0.28
CA ILE A 147 -3.53 -27.07 -0.09
C ILE A 147 -2.75 -26.87 1.21
N GLU A 148 -1.69 -27.66 1.38
CA GLU A 148 -0.75 -27.44 2.47
C GLU A 148 0.22 -26.33 2.09
N GLN A 149 0.44 -25.40 3.00
CA GLN A 149 1.35 -24.27 2.82
C GLN A 149 2.56 -24.45 3.75
N LYS A 150 3.76 -24.43 3.16
CA LYS A 150 5.02 -24.45 3.90
C LYS A 150 5.75 -23.13 3.68
N LEU A 151 6.27 -22.57 4.78
CA LEU A 151 6.99 -21.31 4.78
C LEU A 151 8.42 -21.55 5.22
N GLN A 152 9.35 -20.95 4.49
CA GLN A 152 10.74 -20.89 4.89
C GLN A 152 11.20 -19.45 4.88
N THR A 153 11.77 -18.98 5.99
CA THR A 153 12.33 -17.64 6.14
C THR A 153 13.77 -17.74 6.61
N ASP A 154 14.60 -16.80 6.20
CA ASP A 154 15.98 -16.75 6.66
C ASP A 154 16.02 -16.21 8.09
N SER A 155 16.43 -17.03 9.03
CA SER A 155 16.49 -16.68 10.47
C SER A 155 17.53 -15.61 10.81
N ARG A 156 18.45 -15.30 9.91
CA ARG A 156 19.47 -14.26 10.09
C ARG A 156 18.90 -12.87 9.92
N TYR A 157 17.72 -12.73 9.30
CA TYR A 157 17.08 -11.44 9.01
C TYR A 157 15.79 -11.25 9.78
N THR A 158 15.61 -10.06 10.32
CA THR A 158 14.36 -9.61 10.92
C THR A 158 13.95 -8.29 10.30
N GLU A 159 12.76 -8.24 9.71
CA GLU A 159 12.22 -7.02 9.12
C GLU A 159 11.93 -5.96 10.20
N LYS A 160 12.51 -4.79 10.03
CA LYS A 160 12.33 -3.64 10.94
C LYS A 160 11.45 -2.55 10.34
N LEU A 161 11.30 -2.53 9.00
CA LEU A 161 10.49 -1.53 8.33
C LEU A 161 9.01 -1.86 8.50
N LYS A 162 8.29 -0.97 9.17
CA LYS A 162 6.84 -1.06 9.25
C LYS A 162 6.24 -0.54 7.95
N CYS A 163 5.37 -1.34 7.34
CA CYS A 163 4.64 -0.96 6.14
C CYS A 163 3.20 -1.44 6.24
N MET A 164 2.24 -0.57 5.96
CA MET A 164 0.83 -0.93 5.87
C MET A 164 0.28 -0.57 4.49
N TYR A 165 -0.52 -1.47 3.94
CA TYR A 165 -1.23 -1.30 2.66
C TYR A 165 -2.73 -1.28 2.90
N LEU A 166 -3.36 -0.15 2.63
CA LEU A 166 -4.80 0.04 2.73
C LEU A 166 -5.40 0.01 1.32
N SER A 167 -6.08 -1.09 1.03
CA SER A 167 -6.79 -1.31 -0.24
C SER A 167 -8.25 -0.85 -0.11
N PRO A 168 -8.86 -0.32 -1.19
CA PRO A 168 -10.27 0.09 -1.18
C PRO A 168 -11.25 -1.05 -0.92
N ARG A 169 -10.82 -2.30 -1.09
CA ARG A 169 -11.63 -3.51 -0.89
C ARG A 169 -11.52 -4.11 0.51
N TYR A 170 -10.55 -3.67 1.29
CA TYR A 170 -10.37 -4.16 2.65
C TYR A 170 -11.18 -3.31 3.62
N ASP A 171 -11.88 -3.94 4.56
CA ASP A 171 -12.57 -3.23 5.63
C ASP A 171 -11.58 -2.30 6.34
N SER A 172 -11.87 -1.01 6.30
CA SER A 172 -11.01 0.04 6.85
C SER A 172 -11.11 0.02 8.37
N ASN A 173 -10.54 -1.03 8.98
CA ASN A 173 -10.47 -1.11 10.44
C ASN A 173 -9.32 -0.24 10.94
N ALA A 174 -9.59 0.49 12.02
CA ALA A 174 -8.56 1.25 12.71
C ALA A 174 -7.43 0.32 13.18
N SER A 175 -6.19 0.73 12.95
CA SER A 175 -5.03 0.03 13.52
C SER A 175 -5.02 0.20 15.05
N MET A 176 -5.10 -0.90 15.79
CA MET A 176 -5.05 -0.89 17.24
C MET A 176 -3.74 -0.31 17.77
N GLU A 177 -2.61 -0.68 17.18
CA GLU A 177 -1.30 -0.12 17.51
C GLU A 177 -1.27 1.39 17.24
N GLY A 178 -1.85 1.84 16.12
CA GLY A 178 -1.94 3.25 15.81
C GLY A 178 -2.81 4.04 16.79
N LEU A 179 -3.96 3.50 17.20
CA LEU A 179 -4.79 4.10 18.23
C LEU A 179 -4.03 4.24 19.56
N GLN A 180 -3.37 3.17 20.01
CA GLN A 180 -2.55 3.22 21.22
C GLN A 180 -1.47 4.31 21.11
N ASN A 181 -0.79 4.41 19.98
CA ASN A 181 0.23 5.43 19.75
C ASN A 181 -0.35 6.85 19.78
N ILE A 182 -1.54 7.08 19.23
CA ILE A 182 -2.24 8.38 19.32
C ILE A 182 -2.46 8.78 20.78
N TYR A 183 -3.00 7.88 21.61
CA TYR A 183 -3.25 8.15 23.03
C TYR A 183 -1.97 8.30 23.85
N LEU A 184 -0.97 7.45 23.63
CA LEU A 184 0.33 7.55 24.30
C LEU A 184 1.04 8.88 23.99
N ASN A 185 0.90 9.40 22.77
CA ASN A 185 1.48 10.68 22.37
C ASN A 185 0.60 11.90 22.70
N LYS A 186 -0.59 11.70 23.31
CA LYS A 186 -1.57 12.75 23.62
C LYS A 186 -2.05 13.53 22.39
N ASP A 187 -2.28 12.79 21.30
CA ASP A 187 -2.68 13.32 19.99
C ASP A 187 -4.18 13.15 19.71
N GLU A 188 -4.98 12.89 20.72
CA GLU A 188 -6.43 12.69 20.63
C GLU A 188 -7.15 13.90 20.01
N LYS A 189 -6.63 15.10 20.27
CA LYS A 189 -7.18 16.33 19.65
C LYS A 189 -7.07 16.31 18.13
N PHE A 190 -5.95 15.83 17.60
CA PHE A 190 -5.74 15.72 16.16
C PHE A 190 -6.71 14.70 15.55
N LEU A 191 -6.96 13.58 16.23
CA LEU A 191 -7.96 12.60 15.83
C LEU A 191 -9.38 13.20 15.85
N ALA A 192 -9.72 13.95 16.91
CA ALA A 192 -11.01 14.62 17.03
C ALA A 192 -11.23 15.67 15.92
N GLU A 193 -10.21 16.45 15.57
CA GLU A 193 -10.27 17.39 14.45
C GLU A 193 -10.53 16.68 13.12
N ALA A 194 -9.85 15.55 12.88
CA ALA A 194 -10.07 14.75 11.69
C ALA A 194 -11.51 14.20 11.60
N LEU A 195 -12.08 13.76 12.70
CA LEU A 195 -13.45 13.27 12.75
C LEU A 195 -14.46 14.40 12.45
N LYS A 196 -14.24 15.61 12.98
CA LYS A 196 -15.11 16.77 12.78
C LYS A 196 -15.23 17.23 11.32
N LEU A 197 -14.26 16.88 10.47
CA LEU A 197 -14.35 17.17 9.04
C LEU A 197 -15.53 16.50 8.35
N LEU A 198 -15.87 15.30 8.82
CA LEU A 198 -16.91 14.46 8.21
C LEU A 198 -18.18 14.41 9.07
N GLU A 199 -18.02 14.57 10.37
CA GLU A 199 -19.10 14.59 11.36
C GLU A 199 -18.89 15.78 12.30
N PRO A 200 -19.49 16.94 11.98
CA PRO A 200 -19.33 18.15 12.79
C PRO A 200 -19.76 18.00 14.24
N ALA A 201 -20.67 17.06 14.52
CA ALA A 201 -21.11 16.75 15.87
C ALA A 201 -20.13 15.86 16.63
N ALA A 202 -19.12 15.28 15.98
CA ALA A 202 -18.16 14.39 16.63
C ALA A 202 -17.34 15.14 17.70
N LYS A 203 -17.30 14.54 18.88
CA LYS A 203 -16.53 15.01 20.03
C LYS A 203 -15.75 13.85 20.62
N ASP A 204 -14.68 14.18 21.28
CA ASP A 204 -13.90 13.35 22.20
C ASP A 204 -13.94 11.83 21.93
N PRO A 205 -13.22 11.35 20.91
CA PRO A 205 -13.10 9.91 20.70
C PRO A 205 -12.47 9.26 21.92
N VAL A 206 -13.03 8.13 22.35
CA VAL A 206 -12.56 7.36 23.50
C VAL A 206 -12.27 5.94 23.03
N PHE A 207 -11.15 5.40 23.49
CA PHE A 207 -10.77 4.03 23.22
C PHE A 207 -11.05 3.15 24.43
N MET A 208 -11.97 2.18 24.29
CA MET A 208 -12.34 1.23 25.33
C MET A 208 -12.48 -0.17 24.74
N GLU A 209 -12.00 -1.17 25.47
CA GLU A 209 -12.16 -2.60 25.11
C GLU A 209 -11.85 -2.93 23.65
N ASN A 210 -10.76 -2.35 23.11
CA ASN A 210 -10.35 -2.50 21.73
C ASN A 210 -11.30 -1.90 20.68
N VAL A 211 -12.21 -1.01 21.07
CA VAL A 211 -13.11 -0.30 20.18
C VAL A 211 -12.98 1.21 20.39
N MET A 212 -12.93 1.95 19.30
CA MET A 212 -13.05 3.40 19.36
C MET A 212 -14.51 3.80 19.38
N LEU A 213 -14.90 4.55 20.42
CA LEU A 213 -16.22 5.11 20.60
C LEU A 213 -16.18 6.63 20.35
N VAL A 214 -17.20 7.15 19.67
CA VAL A 214 -17.31 8.58 19.32
C VAL A 214 -18.60 9.15 19.89
N ASP A 215 -18.52 10.31 20.53
CA ASP A 215 -19.67 11.11 20.92
C ASP A 215 -20.17 11.91 19.70
N VAL A 216 -21.38 11.68 19.26
CA VAL A 216 -22.03 12.40 18.15
C VAL A 216 -23.32 13.09 18.62
N GLY A 217 -23.42 13.39 19.93
CA GLY A 217 -24.58 14.05 20.52
C GLY A 217 -25.77 13.12 20.80
N LEU A 218 -25.58 11.81 20.69
CA LEU A 218 -26.57 10.81 21.09
C LEU A 218 -26.49 10.55 22.62
N PRO A 219 -27.50 9.90 23.23
CA PRO A 219 -27.46 9.57 24.66
C PRO A 219 -26.29 8.68 25.06
N GLN A 220 -25.68 7.94 24.12
CA GLN A 220 -24.51 7.11 24.32
C GLN A 220 -23.53 7.31 23.17
N ARG A 221 -22.23 7.13 23.45
CA ARG A 221 -21.20 7.05 22.42
C ARG A 221 -21.45 5.84 21.52
N ILE A 222 -21.18 5.99 20.24
CA ILE A 222 -21.33 4.90 19.27
C ILE A 222 -19.98 4.40 18.80
N PRO A 223 -19.83 3.08 18.51
CA PRO A 223 -18.63 2.51 17.90
C PRO A 223 -18.36 3.14 16.55
N ILE A 224 -17.08 3.41 16.24
CA ILE A 224 -16.64 3.95 14.96
C ILE A 224 -17.11 3.10 13.76
N ASN A 225 -17.23 1.79 13.96
CA ASN A 225 -17.67 0.84 12.93
C ASN A 225 -19.15 1.03 12.50
N LEU A 226 -19.93 1.74 13.30
CA LEU A 226 -21.32 2.11 12.97
C LEU A 226 -21.43 3.46 12.25
N MET A 227 -20.33 4.16 12.07
CA MET A 227 -20.28 5.43 11.37
C MET A 227 -20.12 5.23 9.85
N GLY A 228 -20.27 6.31 9.08
CA GLY A 228 -20.14 6.28 7.63
C GLY A 228 -18.73 5.91 7.16
N ASP A 229 -18.62 5.38 5.94
CA ASP A 229 -17.38 4.86 5.36
C ASP A 229 -16.23 5.89 5.36
N GLY A 230 -16.51 7.16 5.06
CA GLY A 230 -15.50 8.20 5.06
C GLY A 230 -14.85 8.39 6.43
N ILE A 231 -15.64 8.34 7.50
CA ILE A 231 -15.14 8.45 8.88
C ILE A 231 -14.25 7.25 9.23
N ARG A 232 -14.70 6.04 8.92
CA ARG A 232 -13.92 4.83 9.14
C ARG A 232 -12.58 4.87 8.41
N LYS A 233 -12.59 5.36 7.16
CA LYS A 233 -11.38 5.49 6.34
C LYS A 233 -10.39 6.50 6.88
N ILE A 234 -10.83 7.72 7.27
CA ILE A 234 -9.89 8.72 7.80
C ILE A 234 -9.25 8.24 9.11
N VAL A 235 -10.01 7.56 9.96
CA VAL A 235 -9.47 6.94 11.16
C VAL A 235 -8.48 5.83 10.82
N SER A 236 -8.80 4.99 9.84
CA SER A 236 -7.88 3.95 9.36
C SER A 236 -6.59 4.53 8.80
N PHE A 237 -6.65 5.62 8.01
CA PHE A 237 -5.45 6.30 7.49
C PHE A 237 -4.58 6.84 8.62
N LEU A 238 -5.17 7.59 9.55
CA LEU A 238 -4.44 8.16 10.68
C LEU A 238 -3.81 7.08 11.56
N THR A 239 -4.59 6.10 11.94
CA THR A 239 -4.09 5.03 12.82
C THR A 239 -3.00 4.20 12.13
N SER A 240 -3.07 4.01 10.81
CA SER A 240 -2.01 3.34 10.04
C SER A 240 -0.73 4.19 10.00
N ILE A 241 -0.84 5.50 9.83
CA ILE A 241 0.31 6.41 9.87
C ILE A 241 0.97 6.37 11.26
N TYR A 242 0.18 6.40 12.34
CA TYR A 242 0.72 6.32 13.69
C TYR A 242 1.32 4.95 14.04
N ALA A 243 0.78 3.86 13.46
CA ALA A 243 1.35 2.52 13.62
C ALA A 243 2.69 2.36 12.89
N CYS A 244 2.82 3.00 11.73
CA CYS A 244 3.99 2.90 10.85
C CYS A 244 5.04 4.00 11.09
N ARG A 245 5.14 4.53 12.31
CA ARG A 245 6.12 5.59 12.62
C ARG A 245 7.53 5.24 12.14
N GLY A 246 8.14 6.14 11.36
CA GLY A 246 9.43 5.91 10.71
C GLY A 246 9.40 4.95 9.51
N GLY A 247 8.22 4.52 9.08
CA GLY A 247 7.99 3.53 8.03
C GLY A 247 7.22 4.05 6.81
N VAL A 248 6.42 3.19 6.22
CA VAL A 248 5.72 3.42 4.95
C VAL A 248 4.24 3.12 5.07
N VAL A 249 3.39 3.98 4.49
CA VAL A 249 1.95 3.74 4.36
C VAL A 249 1.53 3.87 2.91
N LEU A 250 0.80 2.88 2.42
CA LEU A 250 0.32 2.77 1.05
C LEU A 250 -1.21 2.88 1.06
N LEU A 251 -1.76 3.90 0.36
CA LEU A 251 -3.18 4.23 0.33
C LEU A 251 -3.71 4.08 -1.10
N ASP A 252 -4.36 2.97 -1.41
CA ASP A 252 -4.90 2.74 -2.75
C ASP A 252 -6.31 3.33 -2.86
N GLU A 253 -6.56 4.09 -3.95
CA GLU A 253 -7.84 4.75 -4.23
C GLU A 253 -8.33 5.59 -3.03
N LEU A 254 -7.44 6.46 -2.52
CA LEU A 254 -7.64 7.23 -1.28
C LEU A 254 -8.95 8.02 -1.28
N SER A 255 -9.36 8.61 -2.42
CA SER A 255 -10.55 9.46 -2.53
C SER A 255 -11.89 8.73 -2.40
N ASN A 256 -11.90 7.40 -2.55
CA ASN A 256 -13.15 6.65 -2.51
C ASN A 256 -13.88 6.79 -1.17
N GLY A 257 -15.16 7.18 -1.23
CA GLY A 257 -16.01 7.34 -0.05
C GLY A 257 -15.94 8.71 0.61
N PHE A 258 -15.22 9.68 0.04
CA PHE A 258 -15.21 11.06 0.47
C PHE A 258 -15.94 11.97 -0.51
N HIS A 259 -16.60 12.98 0.01
CA HIS A 259 -17.19 14.05 -0.80
C HIS A 259 -16.09 15.04 -1.21
N HIS A 260 -16.19 15.61 -2.40
CA HIS A 260 -15.19 16.55 -2.94
C HIS A 260 -14.85 17.72 -1.98
N SER A 261 -15.84 18.21 -1.23
CA SER A 261 -15.66 19.35 -0.31
C SER A 261 -14.68 19.10 0.84
N VAL A 262 -14.39 17.85 1.17
CA VAL A 262 -13.48 17.49 2.28
C VAL A 262 -12.08 17.08 1.80
N MET A 263 -11.85 16.99 0.49
CA MET A 263 -10.60 16.48 -0.07
C MET A 263 -9.37 17.26 0.39
N LYS A 264 -9.43 18.60 0.36
CA LYS A 264 -8.33 19.45 0.83
C LYS A 264 -7.99 19.19 2.28
N SER A 265 -9.00 19.18 3.14
CA SER A 265 -8.81 19.01 4.58
C SER A 265 -8.33 17.59 4.93
N MET A 266 -8.83 16.58 4.22
CA MET A 266 -8.38 15.20 4.34
C MET A 266 -6.87 15.09 4.01
N TRP A 267 -6.44 15.69 2.89
CA TRP A 267 -5.03 15.72 2.50
C TRP A 267 -4.16 16.50 3.49
N ASP A 268 -4.64 17.63 4.01
CA ASP A 268 -3.92 18.40 5.04
C ASP A 268 -3.65 17.54 6.28
N ILE A 269 -4.64 16.78 6.74
CA ILE A 269 -4.50 15.85 7.87
C ILE A 269 -3.49 14.75 7.54
N VAL A 270 -3.59 14.10 6.38
CA VAL A 270 -2.67 13.03 5.99
C VAL A 270 -1.22 13.55 5.90
N ILE A 271 -1.00 14.71 5.28
CA ILE A 271 0.31 15.34 5.15
C ILE A 271 0.90 15.65 6.54
N ARG A 272 0.14 16.32 7.41
CA ARG A 272 0.61 16.70 8.75
C ARG A 272 0.89 15.45 9.62
N ALA A 273 0.03 14.43 9.56
CA ALA A 273 0.25 13.16 10.26
C ALA A 273 1.51 12.45 9.78
N ALA A 274 1.72 12.40 8.46
CA ALA A 274 2.89 11.76 7.84
C ALA A 274 4.19 12.45 8.28
N VAL A 275 4.24 13.78 8.24
CA VAL A 275 5.41 14.55 8.69
C VAL A 275 5.66 14.36 10.18
N LYS A 276 4.62 14.47 11.01
CA LYS A 276 4.73 14.34 12.46
C LYS A 276 5.28 12.99 12.91
N ASN A 277 4.95 11.93 12.19
CA ASN A 277 5.34 10.57 12.52
C ASN A 277 6.53 10.06 11.70
N ASP A 278 7.16 10.92 10.88
CA ASP A 278 8.23 10.53 9.96
C ASP A 278 7.86 9.34 9.05
N VAL A 279 6.62 9.33 8.55
CA VAL A 279 6.09 8.28 7.68
C VAL A 279 6.17 8.73 6.23
N GLN A 280 6.62 7.85 5.36
CA GLN A 280 6.52 8.06 3.91
C GLN A 280 5.18 7.51 3.41
N VAL A 281 4.40 8.36 2.73
CA VAL A 281 3.08 8.01 2.21
C VAL A 281 3.12 7.91 0.70
N PHE A 282 2.56 6.83 0.16
CA PHE A 282 2.29 6.64 -1.25
C PHE A 282 0.80 6.41 -1.44
N ALA A 283 0.15 7.28 -2.16
CA ALA A 283 -1.28 7.20 -2.40
C ALA A 283 -1.60 7.14 -3.88
N THR A 284 -2.74 6.54 -4.23
CA THR A 284 -3.26 6.55 -5.60
C THR A 284 -4.63 7.20 -5.65
N THR A 285 -4.93 7.82 -6.79
CA THR A 285 -6.26 8.31 -7.13
C THR A 285 -6.47 8.35 -8.64
N HIS A 286 -7.71 8.34 -9.07
CA HIS A 286 -8.14 8.71 -10.43
C HIS A 286 -9.08 9.92 -10.42
N ASP A 287 -9.32 10.50 -9.24
CA ASP A 287 -10.26 11.58 -8.98
C ASP A 287 -9.55 12.94 -9.02
N GLU A 288 -10.08 13.86 -9.83
CA GLU A 288 -9.54 15.19 -10.02
C GLU A 288 -9.68 16.09 -8.78
N ASP A 289 -10.79 15.94 -8.04
CA ASP A 289 -10.99 16.66 -6.80
C ASP A 289 -9.95 16.28 -5.74
N SER A 290 -9.55 15.01 -5.72
CA SER A 290 -8.47 14.53 -4.86
C SER A 290 -7.11 15.11 -5.25
N ILE A 291 -6.80 15.21 -6.56
CA ILE A 291 -5.57 15.82 -7.05
C ILE A 291 -5.55 17.31 -6.68
N ARG A 292 -6.68 18.01 -6.84
CA ARG A 292 -6.85 19.41 -6.45
C ARG A 292 -6.67 19.60 -4.94
N GLY A 293 -7.31 18.76 -4.14
CA GLY A 293 -7.18 18.78 -2.68
C GLY A 293 -5.74 18.55 -2.21
N PHE A 294 -5.05 17.58 -2.83
CA PHE A 294 -3.63 17.32 -2.57
C PHE A 294 -2.74 18.52 -2.90
N GLN A 295 -2.96 19.12 -4.06
CA GLN A 295 -2.22 20.32 -4.47
C GLN A 295 -2.42 21.47 -3.49
N GLN A 296 -3.67 21.77 -3.11
CA GLN A 296 -3.99 22.86 -2.18
C GLN A 296 -3.37 22.61 -0.79
N ALA A 297 -3.54 21.42 -0.23
CA ALA A 297 -2.97 21.07 1.07
C ALA A 297 -1.42 21.09 1.06
N GLY A 298 -0.82 20.56 -0.01
CA GLY A 298 0.63 20.59 -0.19
C GLY A 298 1.19 22.02 -0.34
N LEU A 299 0.46 22.91 -1.02
CA LEU A 299 0.83 24.31 -1.17
C LEU A 299 0.73 25.06 0.16
N ASP A 300 -0.33 24.85 0.95
CA ASP A 300 -0.47 25.44 2.27
C ASP A 300 0.70 25.01 3.17
N TYR A 301 1.01 23.72 3.20
CA TYR A 301 2.16 23.21 3.95
C TYR A 301 3.49 23.83 3.50
N LEU A 302 3.73 23.91 2.18
CA LEU A 302 4.92 24.54 1.60
C LEU A 302 5.05 26.00 2.02
N ASN A 303 3.95 26.76 1.99
CA ASN A 303 3.92 28.18 2.37
C ASN A 303 4.22 28.40 3.85
N GLU A 304 3.68 27.53 4.71
CA GLU A 304 3.89 27.58 6.16
C GLU A 304 5.31 27.19 6.56
N ASN A 305 5.86 26.13 5.96
CA ASN A 305 7.08 25.48 6.43
C ASN A 305 8.30 25.71 5.52
N LYS A 306 8.12 26.33 4.35
CA LYS A 306 9.16 26.59 3.34
C LYS A 306 9.89 25.32 2.88
N LYS A 307 9.25 24.15 3.00
CA LYS A 307 9.78 22.84 2.65
C LYS A 307 8.78 22.07 1.78
N GLU A 308 9.21 21.69 0.58
CA GLU A 308 8.41 20.81 -0.29
C GLU A 308 8.56 19.34 0.20
N ILE A 309 7.45 18.74 0.56
CA ILE A 309 7.40 17.38 1.09
C ILE A 309 6.46 16.48 0.30
N ALA A 310 5.80 17.02 -0.70
CA ALA A 310 4.78 16.34 -1.48
C ALA A 310 5.08 16.44 -2.99
N SER A 311 4.88 15.36 -3.73
CA SER A 311 5.03 15.30 -5.18
C SER A 311 3.91 14.48 -5.81
N GLY A 312 3.48 14.89 -6.99
CA GLY A 312 2.53 14.13 -7.81
C GLY A 312 3.23 13.43 -8.97
N PHE A 313 2.71 12.28 -9.35
CA PHE A 313 3.21 11.48 -10.46
C PHE A 313 2.05 11.02 -11.34
N LYS A 314 2.01 11.51 -12.59
CA LYS A 314 1.10 10.98 -13.59
C LYS A 314 1.69 9.69 -14.14
N LEU A 315 0.92 8.62 -14.04
CA LEU A 315 1.29 7.33 -14.64
C LEU A 315 0.54 7.13 -15.95
N GLN A 316 1.28 6.82 -16.99
CA GLN A 316 0.74 6.57 -18.32
C GLN A 316 1.35 5.30 -18.92
N ARG A 317 0.49 4.40 -19.38
CA ARG A 317 0.94 3.25 -20.17
C ARG A 317 1.18 3.71 -21.61
N ILE A 318 2.40 3.51 -22.10
CA ILE A 318 2.78 3.80 -23.48
C ILE A 318 2.88 2.50 -24.29
N LYS A 319 3.40 2.59 -25.53
CA LYS A 319 3.59 1.41 -26.40
C LYS A 319 4.47 0.37 -25.70
N ASP A 320 4.23 -0.91 -26.02
CA ASP A 320 4.96 -2.07 -25.49
C ASP A 320 4.81 -2.31 -23.97
N ASP A 321 3.68 -1.83 -23.38
CA ASP A 321 3.35 -1.97 -21.96
C ASP A 321 4.38 -1.33 -21.00
N GLU A 322 5.19 -0.42 -21.49
CA GLU A 322 6.06 0.38 -20.65
C GLU A 322 5.22 1.39 -19.85
N LEU A 323 5.47 1.45 -18.54
CA LEU A 323 4.83 2.42 -17.65
C LEU A 323 5.73 3.64 -17.53
N LYS A 324 5.29 4.77 -18.09
CA LYS A 324 5.99 6.04 -18.01
C LYS A 324 5.39 6.91 -16.93
N GLU A 325 6.25 7.53 -16.16
CA GLU A 325 5.89 8.50 -15.13
C GLU A 325 6.22 9.94 -15.56
N TYR A 326 5.42 10.87 -15.10
CA TYR A 326 5.69 12.30 -15.21
C TYR A 326 5.56 12.91 -13.83
N ARG A 327 6.66 13.38 -13.28
CA ARG A 327 6.70 14.02 -11.97
C ARG A 327 6.25 15.47 -12.04
N PHE A 328 5.45 15.87 -11.06
CA PHE A 328 4.99 17.25 -10.84
C PHE A 328 5.31 17.69 -9.42
N SER A 329 5.88 18.87 -9.27
CA SER A 329 5.87 19.58 -7.98
C SER A 329 4.45 20.08 -7.67
N ILE A 330 4.20 20.46 -6.43
CA ILE A 330 2.89 20.99 -6.01
C ILE A 330 2.49 22.24 -6.86
N ASN A 331 3.45 23.11 -7.16
CA ASN A 331 3.19 24.29 -8.00
C ASN A 331 2.88 23.90 -9.46
N GLN A 332 3.55 22.89 -10.00
CA GLN A 332 3.30 22.42 -11.37
C GLN A 332 1.93 21.77 -11.52
N ILE A 333 1.45 21.04 -10.48
CA ILE A 333 0.07 20.52 -10.47
C ILE A 333 -0.93 21.68 -10.56
N GLY A 334 -0.76 22.72 -9.72
CA GLY A 334 -1.64 23.89 -9.72
C GLY A 334 -1.68 24.57 -11.08
N TYR A 335 -0.52 24.86 -11.67
CA TYR A 335 -0.42 25.46 -12.99
C TYR A 335 -1.10 24.61 -14.08
N ALA A 336 -0.87 23.31 -14.09
CA ALA A 336 -1.46 22.41 -15.09
C ALA A 336 -3.00 22.36 -14.97
N MET A 337 -3.55 22.41 -13.76
CA MET A 337 -5.00 22.46 -13.52
C MET A 337 -5.62 23.80 -13.95
N GLU A 338 -4.93 24.92 -13.74
CA GLU A 338 -5.39 26.25 -14.17
C GLU A 338 -5.43 26.39 -15.72
N GLN A 339 -4.59 25.65 -16.42
CA GLN A 339 -4.52 25.65 -17.88
C GLN A 339 -5.41 24.58 -18.54
N ASP A 340 -6.33 23.95 -17.79
CA ASP A 340 -7.15 22.83 -18.27
C ASP A 340 -6.34 21.70 -18.96
N MET A 341 -5.07 21.57 -18.57
CA MET A 341 -4.25 20.46 -19.09
C MET A 341 -4.73 19.14 -18.50
N GLU A 342 -4.95 18.13 -19.36
CA GLU A 342 -5.33 16.80 -18.89
C GLU A 342 -4.23 16.20 -18.00
N ILE A 343 -4.42 16.30 -16.67
CA ILE A 343 -3.45 15.79 -15.69
C ILE A 343 -3.63 14.28 -15.46
N ARG A 344 -4.83 13.74 -15.68
CA ARG A 344 -5.16 12.33 -15.47
C ARG A 344 -5.00 11.43 -16.69
#